data_678f61c5c6ed801568f8927593163f83
#
_entry.id   678f61c5c6ed801568f8927593163f83
#
_cell.length_a   1.000
_cell.length_b   1.000
_cell.length_c   1.000
_cell.angle_alpha   90.00
_cell.angle_beta   90.00
_cell.angle_gamma   90.00
#
_symmetry.space_group_name_H-M   'P 1'
#
loop_
_entity.id
_entity.type
_entity.pdbx_description
1 polymer ?
#
loop_
_entity_poly.entity_id
_entity_poly.type
_entity_poly.pdbx_seq_one_letter_code
_entity_poly.pdbx_strand_id
1 'polypeptide(L)'
;MRIVICAMAVFIIIVSTIFYSQYARAQNLLTPRDEMLTLLGQASENPGHALWFYIAGLIGGANAVSVLQTGQPMVCDTHEFENHAETEETIMRWLLASGQLSNPEIVLELVAPLAFADRYPCTAI
;
A
#
# COMPACT_ATOMS: atom_id res chain seq x y z
N MET A 1 -40.54 12.84 26.51
CA MET A 1 -39.62 11.71 26.70
C MET A 1 -39.55 10.77 25.49
N ARG A 2 -40.64 10.29 24.91
CA ARG A 2 -40.64 9.42 23.70
C ARG A 2 -40.02 10.06 22.45
N ILE A 3 -40.22 11.35 22.23
CA ILE A 3 -39.69 12.10 21.05
C ILE A 3 -38.16 12.22 21.11
N VAL A 4 -37.59 12.41 22.29
CA VAL A 4 -36.15 12.55 22.49
C VAL A 4 -35.42 11.22 22.23
N ILE A 5 -36.05 10.11 22.66
CA ILE A 5 -35.50 8.76 22.45
C ILE A 5 -35.49 8.41 20.95
N CYS A 6 -36.57 8.74 20.22
CA CYS A 6 -36.61 8.54 18.77
C CYS A 6 -35.56 9.39 18.01
N ALA A 7 -35.35 10.64 18.42
CA ALA A 7 -34.37 11.53 17.80
C ALA A 7 -32.95 11.01 18.04
N MET A 8 -32.63 10.52 19.23
CA MET A 8 -31.30 9.94 19.52
C MET A 8 -31.07 8.62 18.75
N ALA A 9 -32.09 7.78 18.63
CA ALA A 9 -31.97 6.54 17.86
C ALA A 9 -31.70 6.81 16.37
N VAL A 10 -32.39 7.78 15.76
CA VAL A 10 -32.17 8.19 14.36
C VAL A 10 -30.79 8.78 14.18
N PHE A 11 -30.31 9.59 15.11
CA PHE A 11 -28.96 10.18 15.05
C PHE A 11 -27.87 9.09 15.11
N ILE A 12 -28.00 8.11 15.98
CA ILE A 12 -27.05 6.99 16.09
C ILE A 12 -27.02 6.17 14.79
N ILE A 13 -28.16 5.93 14.16
CA ILE A 13 -28.24 5.18 12.90
C ILE A 13 -27.54 5.97 11.78
N ILE A 14 -27.75 7.26 11.67
CA ILE A 14 -27.13 8.12 10.65
C ILE A 14 -25.61 8.15 10.84
N VAL A 15 -25.12 8.35 12.06
CA VAL A 15 -23.69 8.34 12.36
C VAL A 15 -23.07 6.98 12.03
N SER A 16 -23.72 5.89 12.40
CA SER A 16 -23.23 4.54 12.11
C SER A 16 -23.14 4.27 10.61
N THR A 17 -24.12 4.68 9.82
CA THR A 17 -24.10 4.49 8.36
C THR A 17 -23.00 5.32 7.67
N ILE A 18 -22.73 6.53 8.15
CA ILE A 18 -21.64 7.38 7.63
C ILE A 18 -20.27 6.71 7.92
N PHE A 19 -20.05 6.25 9.14
CA PHE A 19 -18.80 5.55 9.50
C PHE A 19 -18.63 4.26 8.70
N TYR A 20 -19.68 3.48 8.52
CA TYR A 20 -19.63 2.25 7.73
C TYR A 20 -19.29 2.51 6.24
N SER A 21 -19.85 3.57 5.66
CA SER A 21 -19.58 3.93 4.27
C SER A 21 -18.15 4.44 4.07
N GLN A 22 -17.58 5.14 5.04
CA GLN A 22 -16.18 5.59 4.99
C GLN A 22 -15.20 4.43 5.19
N TYR A 23 -15.51 3.50 6.08
CA TYR A 23 -14.69 2.30 6.30
C TYR A 23 -14.68 1.38 5.07
N ALA A 24 -15.82 1.16 4.43
CA ALA A 24 -15.92 0.40 3.19
C ALA A 24 -15.16 1.06 2.03
N ARG A 25 -15.15 2.39 1.94
CA ARG A 25 -14.35 3.14 0.96
C ARG A 25 -12.85 3.03 1.22
N ALA A 26 -12.41 3.03 2.47
CA ALA A 26 -11.01 2.86 2.82
C ALA A 26 -10.48 1.48 2.43
N GLN A 27 -11.28 0.44 2.55
CA GLN A 27 -10.91 -0.91 2.09
C GLN A 27 -10.76 -1.02 0.56
N ASN A 28 -11.51 -0.23 -0.20
CA ASN A 28 -11.42 -0.19 -1.66
C ASN A 28 -10.21 0.61 -2.19
N LEU A 29 -9.44 1.27 -1.32
CA LEU A 29 -8.23 2.00 -1.69
C LEU A 29 -6.97 1.13 -1.66
N LEU A 30 -7.06 -0.06 -1.08
CA LEU A 30 -5.95 -1.01 -1.01
C LEU A 30 -6.00 -1.98 -2.19
N THR A 31 -4.83 -2.32 -2.71
CA THR A 31 -4.67 -3.26 -3.83
C THR A 31 -4.37 -4.65 -3.31
N PRO A 32 -5.35 -5.56 -3.25
CA PRO A 32 -5.16 -6.90 -2.74
C PRO A 32 -4.29 -7.75 -3.67
N ARG A 33 -3.81 -8.89 -3.16
CA ARG A 33 -2.86 -9.78 -3.84
C ARG A 33 -3.23 -10.06 -5.30
N ASP A 34 -4.45 -10.49 -5.57
CA ASP A 34 -4.85 -10.93 -6.91
C ASP A 34 -4.88 -9.76 -7.91
N GLU A 35 -5.33 -8.60 -7.47
CA GLU A 35 -5.28 -7.37 -8.25
C GLU A 35 -3.83 -6.89 -8.45
N MET A 36 -3.01 -6.94 -7.41
CA MET A 36 -1.58 -6.63 -7.48
C MET A 36 -0.86 -7.49 -8.53
N LEU A 37 -1.05 -8.81 -8.50
CA LEU A 37 -0.43 -9.72 -9.45
C LEU A 37 -0.91 -9.46 -10.89
N THR A 38 -2.19 -9.17 -11.07
CA THR A 38 -2.76 -8.79 -12.38
C THR A 38 -2.14 -7.51 -12.91
N LEU A 39 -2.05 -6.47 -12.07
CA LEU A 39 -1.45 -5.18 -12.43
C LEU A 39 0.04 -5.30 -12.75
N LEU A 40 0.79 -6.06 -11.96
CA LEU A 40 2.21 -6.34 -12.22
C LEU A 40 2.39 -7.04 -13.56
N GLY A 41 1.57 -8.04 -13.88
CA GLY A 41 1.60 -8.73 -15.16
C GLY A 41 1.28 -7.82 -16.35
N GLN A 42 0.28 -6.94 -16.21
CA GLN A 42 -0.07 -5.97 -17.26
C GLN A 42 0.99 -4.89 -17.46
N ALA A 43 1.63 -4.47 -16.36
CA ALA A 43 2.63 -3.40 -16.37
C ALA A 43 4.03 -3.89 -16.78
N SER A 44 4.31 -5.20 -16.71
CA SER A 44 5.64 -5.76 -16.95
C SER A 44 6.20 -5.44 -18.34
N GLU A 45 5.35 -5.32 -19.33
CA GLU A 45 5.72 -5.00 -20.71
C GLU A 45 5.56 -3.52 -21.07
N ASN A 46 5.10 -2.69 -20.13
CA ASN A 46 4.82 -1.28 -20.37
C ASN A 46 5.56 -0.37 -19.37
N PRO A 47 6.71 0.21 -19.75
CA PRO A 47 7.48 1.09 -18.87
C PRO A 47 6.74 2.39 -18.48
N GLY A 48 5.74 2.79 -19.25
CA GLY A 48 4.90 3.98 -18.97
C GLY A 48 3.63 3.66 -18.17
N HIS A 49 3.45 2.44 -17.68
CA HIS A 49 2.24 2.07 -16.93
C HIS A 49 2.14 2.83 -15.61
N ALA A 50 0.93 3.30 -15.28
CA ALA A 50 0.68 4.08 -14.07
C ALA A 50 1.08 3.39 -12.77
N LEU A 51 1.10 2.05 -12.76
CA LEU A 51 1.51 1.26 -11.60
C LEU A 51 2.92 1.60 -11.11
N TRP A 52 3.86 1.84 -12.02
CA TRP A 52 5.25 2.16 -11.65
C TRP A 52 5.35 3.49 -10.92
N PHE A 53 4.60 4.49 -11.35
CA PHE A 53 4.50 5.78 -10.68
C PHE A 53 3.80 5.66 -9.31
N TYR A 54 2.79 4.82 -9.23
CA TYR A 54 2.10 4.54 -7.97
C TYR A 54 3.03 3.89 -6.95
N ILE A 55 3.79 2.86 -7.35
CA ILE A 55 4.78 2.20 -6.49
C ILE A 55 5.87 3.19 -6.03
N ALA A 56 6.39 4.01 -6.93
CA ALA A 56 7.35 5.06 -6.57
C ALA A 56 6.78 6.04 -5.54
N GLY A 57 5.51 6.41 -5.66
CA GLY A 57 4.79 7.23 -4.69
C GLY A 57 4.62 6.55 -3.32
N LEU A 58 4.31 5.25 -3.30
CA LEU A 58 4.22 4.47 -2.06
C LEU A 58 5.55 4.46 -1.30
N ILE A 59 6.66 4.27 -2.01
CA ILE A 59 8.00 4.26 -1.40
C ILE A 59 8.40 5.64 -0.93
N GLY A 60 8.13 6.67 -1.72
CA GLY A 60 8.35 8.07 -1.31
C GLY A 60 7.58 8.43 -0.05
N GLY A 61 6.31 8.03 0.03
CA GLY A 61 5.48 8.22 1.21
C GLY A 61 6.01 7.46 2.44
N ALA A 62 6.39 6.20 2.29
CA ALA A 62 6.98 5.40 3.36
C ALA A 62 8.29 6.02 3.87
N ASN A 63 9.15 6.51 2.96
CA ASN A 63 10.37 7.21 3.34
C ASN A 63 10.08 8.50 4.12
N ALA A 64 9.10 9.29 3.69
CA ALA A 64 8.73 10.51 4.41
C ALA A 64 8.26 10.22 5.83
N VAL A 65 7.40 9.21 6.02
CA VAL A 65 6.94 8.77 7.35
C VAL A 65 8.10 8.27 8.19
N SER A 66 8.99 7.46 7.63
CA SER A 66 10.16 6.92 8.34
C SER A 66 11.10 8.04 8.80
N VAL A 67 11.38 9.04 7.97
CA VAL A 67 12.19 10.21 8.33
C VAL A 67 11.56 10.99 9.48
N LEU A 68 10.24 11.18 9.46
CA LEU A 68 9.53 11.88 10.54
C LEU A 68 9.58 11.12 11.87
N GLN A 69 9.56 9.78 11.83
CA GLN A 69 9.55 8.95 13.03
C GLN A 69 10.95 8.62 13.56
N THR A 70 11.91 8.39 12.69
CA THR A 70 13.23 7.86 13.04
C THR A 70 14.41 8.76 12.66
N GLY A 71 14.15 9.80 11.87
CA GLY A 71 15.19 10.66 11.30
C GLY A 71 15.90 10.08 10.08
N GLN A 72 15.51 8.87 9.64
CA GLN A 72 16.16 8.18 8.50
C GLN A 72 15.11 7.62 7.54
N PRO A 73 15.38 7.57 6.22
CA PRO A 73 14.51 6.92 5.26
C PRO A 73 14.52 5.40 5.46
N MET A 74 13.46 4.74 5.06
CA MET A 74 13.31 3.28 5.10
C MET A 74 14.02 2.60 3.93
N VAL A 75 13.98 3.24 2.77
CA VAL A 75 14.56 2.75 1.52
C VAL A 75 15.63 3.75 1.06
N CYS A 76 16.84 3.27 0.84
CA CYS A 76 17.95 4.03 0.28
C CYS A 76 18.22 3.60 -1.16
N ASP A 77 18.93 4.45 -1.91
CA ASP A 77 19.30 4.19 -3.30
C ASP A 77 18.13 3.98 -4.25
N THR A 78 17.36 5.05 -4.43
CA THR A 78 16.12 5.06 -5.23
C THR A 78 16.36 5.23 -6.73
N HIS A 79 17.61 5.19 -7.22
CA HIS A 79 17.93 5.38 -8.63
C HIS A 79 17.37 4.29 -9.55
N GLU A 80 16.95 3.16 -8.99
CA GLU A 80 16.49 2.00 -9.76
C GLU A 80 14.98 2.01 -10.06
N PHE A 81 14.23 3.01 -9.58
CA PHE A 81 12.81 3.17 -9.96
C PHE A 81 12.60 3.48 -11.44
N GLU A 82 13.66 3.79 -12.17
CA GLU A 82 13.62 4.01 -13.61
C GLU A 82 13.49 2.70 -14.39
N ASN A 83 13.79 1.56 -13.74
CA ASN A 83 13.70 0.24 -14.37
C ASN A 83 12.50 -0.55 -13.84
N HIS A 84 11.42 -0.57 -14.62
CA HIS A 84 10.20 -1.29 -14.28
C HIS A 84 10.40 -2.80 -14.10
N ALA A 85 11.31 -3.43 -14.86
CA ALA A 85 11.59 -4.86 -14.75
C ALA A 85 12.24 -5.21 -13.39
N GLU A 86 13.11 -4.37 -12.88
CA GLU A 86 13.72 -4.55 -11.56
C GLU A 86 12.71 -4.29 -10.43
N THR A 87 11.79 -3.36 -10.63
CA THR A 87 10.70 -3.10 -9.68
C THR A 87 9.81 -4.33 -9.53
N GLU A 88 9.38 -4.93 -10.64
CA GLU A 88 8.60 -6.16 -10.63
C GLU A 88 9.37 -7.30 -9.95
N GLU A 89 10.61 -7.52 -10.33
CA GLU A 89 11.47 -8.55 -9.75
C GLU A 89 11.64 -8.36 -8.24
N THR A 90 11.83 -7.15 -7.77
CA THR A 90 11.98 -6.84 -6.35
C THR A 90 10.74 -7.25 -5.57
N ILE A 91 9.57 -6.89 -6.06
CA ILE A 91 8.28 -7.22 -5.42
C ILE A 91 8.05 -8.74 -5.43
N MET A 92 8.22 -9.40 -6.57
CA MET A 92 7.99 -10.84 -6.70
C MET A 92 8.97 -11.65 -5.85
N ARG A 93 10.24 -11.27 -5.83
CA ARG A 93 11.25 -11.93 -4.99
C ARG A 93 10.90 -11.84 -3.51
N TRP A 94 10.49 -10.67 -3.04
CA TRP A 94 10.09 -10.49 -1.65
C TRP A 94 8.85 -11.32 -1.29
N LEU A 95 7.82 -11.33 -2.14
CA LEU A 95 6.61 -12.14 -1.94
C LEU A 95 6.93 -13.63 -1.82
N LEU A 96 7.82 -14.14 -2.67
CA LEU A 96 8.25 -15.54 -2.65
C LEU A 96 9.08 -15.84 -1.39
N ALA A 97 10.08 -15.03 -1.09
CA ALA A 97 10.98 -15.23 0.04
C ALA A 97 10.29 -15.13 1.40
N SER A 98 9.33 -14.22 1.53
CA SER A 98 8.55 -14.02 2.77
C SER A 98 7.40 -15.00 2.96
N GLY A 99 7.06 -15.80 1.93
CA GLY A 99 5.88 -16.67 1.94
C GLY A 99 4.55 -15.94 1.80
N GLN A 100 4.56 -14.60 1.58
CA GLN A 100 3.36 -13.78 1.49
C GLN A 100 2.61 -13.94 0.17
N LEU A 101 3.20 -14.57 -0.85
CA LEU A 101 2.51 -14.83 -2.10
C LEU A 101 1.25 -15.70 -1.90
N SER A 102 1.24 -16.58 -0.91
CA SER A 102 0.08 -17.41 -0.56
C SER A 102 -0.96 -16.70 0.31
N ASN A 103 -0.67 -15.49 0.82
CA ASN A 103 -1.59 -14.72 1.64
C ASN A 103 -2.56 -13.91 0.77
N PRO A 104 -3.88 -14.26 0.70
CA PRO A 104 -4.83 -13.55 -0.15
C PRO A 104 -5.12 -12.12 0.30
N GLU A 105 -4.82 -11.78 1.55
CA GLU A 105 -5.09 -10.45 2.14
C GLU A 105 -3.90 -9.50 2.09
N ILE A 106 -2.75 -9.96 1.58
CA ILE A 106 -1.58 -9.07 1.42
C ILE A 106 -1.89 -7.98 0.38
N VAL A 107 -1.47 -6.76 0.65
CA VAL A 107 -1.75 -5.61 -0.19
C VAL A 107 -0.47 -4.97 -0.71
N LEU A 108 -0.53 -4.41 -1.92
CA LEU A 108 0.61 -3.78 -2.59
C LEU A 108 1.20 -2.64 -1.75
N GLU A 109 0.36 -1.88 -1.08
CA GLU A 109 0.73 -0.72 -0.26
C GLU A 109 1.64 -1.09 0.91
N LEU A 110 1.57 -2.33 1.37
CA LEU A 110 2.48 -2.90 2.37
C LEU A 110 3.69 -3.56 1.73
N VAL A 111 3.48 -4.32 0.66
CA VAL A 111 4.52 -5.10 -0.03
C VAL A 111 5.59 -4.20 -0.63
N ALA A 112 5.20 -3.16 -1.35
CA ALA A 112 6.16 -2.33 -2.09
C ALA A 112 7.21 -1.68 -1.17
N PRO A 113 6.85 -0.96 -0.10
CA PRO A 113 7.86 -0.40 0.81
C PRO A 113 8.74 -1.45 1.48
N LEU A 114 8.18 -2.58 1.90
CA LEU A 114 8.92 -3.65 2.57
C LEU A 114 9.89 -4.35 1.63
N ALA A 115 9.46 -4.67 0.40
CA ALA A 115 10.30 -5.31 -0.61
C ALA A 115 11.51 -4.43 -0.99
N PHE A 116 11.28 -3.13 -1.13
CA PHE A 116 12.35 -2.18 -1.44
C PHE A 116 13.26 -1.91 -0.25
N ALA A 117 12.73 -1.87 0.99
CA ALA A 117 13.56 -1.75 2.18
C ALA A 117 14.47 -2.97 2.39
N ASP A 118 14.00 -4.15 2.04
CA ASP A 118 14.78 -5.39 2.09
C ASP A 118 15.91 -5.39 1.05
N ARG A 119 15.64 -4.95 -0.16
CA ARG A 119 16.62 -4.92 -1.26
C ARG A 119 17.61 -3.75 -1.16
N TYR A 120 17.13 -2.58 -0.74
CA TYR A 120 17.90 -1.35 -0.66
C TYR A 120 17.86 -0.76 0.76
N PRO A 121 18.38 -1.47 1.77
CA PRO A 121 18.35 -1.00 3.13
C PRO A 121 19.20 0.24 3.33
N CYS A 122 18.71 1.16 4.12
CA CYS A 122 19.52 2.28 4.59
C CYS A 122 20.42 1.78 5.74
N THR A 123 21.70 1.62 5.46
CA THR A 123 22.67 1.31 6.49
C THR A 123 22.92 2.56 7.32
N ALA A 124 22.70 2.48 8.64
CA ALA A 124 23.13 3.50 9.56
C ALA A 124 24.67 3.62 9.52
N ILE A 125 25.12 4.79 9.13
CA ILE A 125 26.55 5.11 9.22
C ILE A 125 26.87 5.59 10.63
#